data_dfad17b2e2e8ee88a06455db9a169903
#
_entry.id   dfad17b2e2e8ee88a06455db9a169903
#
_cell.length_a   1.000
_cell.length_b   1.000
_cell.length_c   1.000
_cell.angle_alpha   90.00
_cell.angle_beta   90.00
_cell.angle_gamma   90.00
#
_symmetry.space_group_name_H-M   'P 1'
#
loop_
_entity.id
_entity.type
_entity.pdbx_description
1 polymer ?
#
loop_
_entity_poly.entity_id
_entity_poly.type
_entity_poly.pdbx_seq_one_letter_code
_entity_poly.pdbx_strand_id
1 'polypeptide(L)'
;MRPLLPLLAFALAFAPAAAEARLSAAEARMVRTVESEQTRSVELLERLVNQNSGSLNLPGVEAVGRMMRAELEPLGFTVRWVPMAEAGRAGHIVATHKGSGRGKRMLLIGHLDTVFEPDSPFQRFTRKDENIAEGPGIGDDKGGMVVMVAALRAMKAAGTLRDADI
;
A
#
# COMPACT_ATOMS: atom_id res chain seq x y z
N MET A 1 10.15 -80.24 -0.65
CA MET A 1 9.50 -79.09 -1.24
C MET A 1 9.14 -78.11 -0.13
N ARG A 2 9.83 -77.00 0.04
CA ARG A 2 9.55 -75.96 1.03
C ARG A 2 8.86 -74.82 0.34
N PRO A 3 7.74 -74.30 0.84
CA PRO A 3 7.10 -73.10 0.23
C PRO A 3 7.82 -71.83 0.67
N LEU A 4 8.17 -71.03 -0.33
CA LEU A 4 8.65 -69.64 -0.18
C LEU A 4 7.44 -68.71 0.13
N LEU A 5 7.44 -68.08 1.34
CA LEU A 5 6.53 -66.97 1.63
C LEU A 5 7.08 -65.69 0.98
N PRO A 6 6.26 -64.90 0.29
CA PRO A 6 6.67 -63.57 -0.17
C PRO A 6 6.61 -62.58 0.98
N LEU A 7 7.73 -61.88 1.24
CA LEU A 7 7.79 -60.71 2.13
C LEU A 7 7.14 -59.53 1.39
N LEU A 8 5.99 -59.09 1.87
CA LEU A 8 5.34 -57.85 1.40
C LEU A 8 5.98 -56.68 2.14
N ALA A 9 6.83 -55.93 1.45
CA ALA A 9 7.43 -54.69 1.97
C ALA A 9 6.39 -53.56 1.89
N PHE A 10 5.88 -53.11 3.04
CA PHE A 10 5.00 -51.95 3.17
C PHE A 10 5.88 -50.68 3.12
N ALA A 11 5.95 -50.03 2.01
CA ALA A 11 6.59 -48.71 1.89
C ALA A 11 5.63 -47.64 2.45
N LEU A 12 5.88 -47.16 3.70
CA LEU A 12 5.23 -45.97 4.22
C LEU A 12 5.74 -44.77 3.43
N ALA A 13 4.91 -44.24 2.54
CA ALA A 13 5.14 -42.96 1.90
C ALA A 13 4.94 -41.84 2.94
N PHE A 14 6.03 -41.30 3.47
CA PHE A 14 6.01 -40.04 4.21
C PHE A 14 5.76 -38.91 3.20
N ALA A 15 4.51 -38.47 3.07
CA ALA A 15 4.21 -37.19 2.43
C ALA A 15 4.73 -36.09 3.37
N PRO A 16 5.59 -35.15 2.90
CA PRO A 16 5.97 -34.00 3.71
C PRO A 16 4.70 -33.20 3.97
N ALA A 17 4.28 -33.10 5.24
CA ALA A 17 3.27 -32.15 5.64
C ALA A 17 3.80 -30.76 5.27
N ALA A 18 3.15 -30.08 4.36
CA ALA A 18 3.44 -28.68 4.06
C ALA A 18 3.26 -27.90 5.37
N ALA A 19 4.37 -27.53 6.01
CA ALA A 19 4.34 -26.69 7.18
C ALA A 19 3.74 -25.33 6.73
N GLU A 20 2.52 -25.05 7.13
CA GLU A 20 1.95 -23.70 6.95
C GLU A 20 2.92 -22.72 7.61
N ALA A 21 3.45 -21.78 6.81
CA ALA A 21 4.36 -20.75 7.30
C ALA A 21 3.59 -19.90 8.32
N ARG A 22 3.91 -20.07 9.61
CA ARG A 22 3.31 -19.26 10.67
C ARG A 22 3.85 -17.84 10.58
N LEU A 23 2.95 -16.85 10.64
CA LEU A 23 3.32 -15.45 10.74
C LEU A 23 4.19 -15.22 11.98
N SER A 24 5.27 -14.46 11.83
CA SER A 24 6.02 -13.92 12.96
C SER A 24 5.14 -12.98 13.80
N ALA A 25 5.54 -12.68 15.02
CA ALA A 25 4.81 -11.75 15.88
C ALA A 25 4.66 -10.35 15.24
N ALA A 26 5.67 -9.90 14.48
CA ALA A 26 5.63 -8.64 13.75
C ALA A 26 4.61 -8.70 12.60
N GLU A 27 4.65 -9.73 11.77
CA GLU A 27 3.68 -9.92 10.69
C GLU A 27 2.25 -10.04 11.20
N ALA A 28 2.02 -10.83 12.26
CA ALA A 28 0.71 -10.92 12.88
C ALA A 28 0.21 -9.57 13.42
N ARG A 29 1.11 -8.71 13.93
CA ARG A 29 0.76 -7.34 14.32
C ARG A 29 0.43 -6.47 13.12
N MET A 30 1.16 -6.57 12.01
CA MET A 30 0.87 -5.85 10.77
C MET A 30 -0.52 -6.21 10.24
N VAL A 31 -0.86 -7.49 10.17
CA VAL A 31 -2.18 -7.97 9.73
C VAL A 31 -3.28 -7.35 10.58
N ARG A 32 -3.19 -7.47 11.91
CA ARG A 32 -4.19 -6.86 12.82
C ARG A 32 -4.29 -5.34 12.67
N THR A 33 -3.18 -4.64 12.40
CA THR A 33 -3.21 -3.21 12.18
C THR A 33 -3.96 -2.86 10.90
N VAL A 34 -3.69 -3.56 9.80
CA VAL A 34 -4.40 -3.37 8.53
C VAL A 34 -5.90 -3.62 8.70
N GLU A 35 -6.28 -4.72 9.35
CA GLU A 35 -7.68 -5.07 9.64
C GLU A 35 -8.38 -3.98 10.47
N SER A 36 -7.75 -3.52 11.56
CA SER A 36 -8.32 -2.52 12.46
C SER A 36 -8.38 -1.11 11.85
N GLU A 37 -7.51 -0.79 10.88
CA GLU A 37 -7.47 0.52 10.20
C GLU A 37 -8.17 0.50 8.82
N GLN A 38 -8.90 -0.55 8.46
CA GLN A 38 -9.56 -0.66 7.15
C GLN A 38 -10.50 0.53 6.89
N THR A 39 -11.34 0.88 7.84
CA THR A 39 -12.26 2.03 7.71
C THR A 39 -11.49 3.32 7.43
N ARG A 40 -10.43 3.59 8.20
CA ARG A 40 -9.57 4.76 8.01
C ARG A 40 -8.92 4.80 6.63
N SER A 41 -8.53 3.64 6.11
CA SER A 41 -7.94 3.53 4.78
C SER A 41 -8.95 3.84 3.68
N VAL A 42 -10.19 3.34 3.80
CA VAL A 42 -11.28 3.65 2.88
C VAL A 42 -11.66 5.13 2.94
N GLU A 43 -11.73 5.72 4.12
CA GLU A 43 -11.98 7.16 4.29
C GLU A 43 -10.88 8.03 3.67
N LEU A 44 -9.62 7.62 3.77
CA LEU A 44 -8.52 8.29 3.07
C LEU A 44 -8.69 8.20 1.56
N LEU A 45 -9.02 7.00 1.04
CA LEU A 45 -9.28 6.79 -0.38
C LEU A 45 -10.42 7.70 -0.87
N GLU A 46 -11.53 7.75 -0.15
CA GLU A 46 -12.67 8.60 -0.48
C GLU A 46 -12.28 10.09 -0.55
N ARG A 47 -11.52 10.58 0.43
CA ARG A 47 -11.03 11.97 0.41
C ARG A 47 -10.12 12.24 -0.77
N LEU A 48 -9.18 11.34 -1.08
CA LEU A 48 -8.27 11.47 -2.22
C LEU A 48 -9.03 11.45 -3.54
N VAL A 49 -10.01 10.56 -3.69
CA VAL A 49 -10.82 10.43 -4.91
C VAL A 49 -11.69 11.68 -5.12
N ASN A 50 -12.31 12.19 -4.06
CA ASN A 50 -13.16 13.38 -4.12
C ASN A 50 -12.37 14.70 -4.35
N GLN A 51 -11.04 14.68 -4.18
CA GLN A 51 -10.16 15.77 -4.60
C GLN A 51 -9.79 15.57 -6.07
N ASN A 52 -10.39 16.37 -6.96
CA ASN A 52 -9.95 16.34 -8.36
C ASN A 52 -8.45 16.65 -8.48
N SER A 53 -7.75 15.82 -9.22
CA SER A 53 -6.32 15.96 -9.52
C SER A 53 -6.02 15.56 -10.96
N GLY A 54 -6.85 16.02 -11.91
CA GLY A 54 -6.51 15.91 -13.33
C GLY A 54 -5.08 16.42 -13.58
N SER A 55 -4.35 15.79 -14.49
CA SER A 55 -2.91 16.09 -14.72
C SER A 55 -2.65 17.56 -15.03
N LEU A 56 -3.65 18.27 -15.61
CA LEU A 56 -3.58 19.70 -15.91
C LEU A 56 -4.20 20.58 -14.81
N ASN A 57 -4.92 20.00 -13.85
CA ASN A 57 -5.38 20.67 -12.65
C ASN A 57 -4.24 20.78 -11.62
N LEU A 58 -3.25 21.62 -11.88
CA LEU A 58 -2.04 21.73 -11.06
C LEU A 58 -2.36 21.97 -9.56
N PRO A 59 -3.31 22.87 -9.19
CA PRO A 59 -3.68 23.07 -7.80
C PRO A 59 -4.29 21.82 -7.15
N GLY A 60 -5.04 21.03 -7.91
CA GLY A 60 -5.65 19.79 -7.46
C GLY A 60 -4.60 18.71 -7.17
N VAL A 61 -3.63 18.54 -8.07
CA VAL A 61 -2.49 17.62 -7.86
C VAL A 61 -1.70 18.02 -6.62
N GLU A 62 -1.44 19.32 -6.43
CA GLU A 62 -0.75 19.82 -5.24
C GLU A 62 -1.58 19.57 -3.95
N ALA A 63 -2.91 19.69 -4.02
CA ALA A 63 -3.80 19.38 -2.89
C ALA A 63 -3.69 17.91 -2.48
N VAL A 64 -3.69 16.97 -3.43
CA VAL A 64 -3.45 15.55 -3.17
C VAL A 64 -2.06 15.34 -2.55
N GLY A 65 -1.04 16.03 -3.06
CA GLY A 65 0.31 16.00 -2.47
C GLY A 65 0.33 16.44 -1.00
N ARG A 66 -0.42 17.50 -0.63
CA ARG A 66 -0.57 17.93 0.77
C ARG A 66 -1.28 16.88 1.63
N MET A 67 -2.31 16.22 1.09
CA MET A 67 -3.00 15.14 1.80
C MET A 67 -2.06 13.96 2.08
N MET A 68 -1.26 13.56 1.09
CA MET A 68 -0.26 12.50 1.27
C MET A 68 0.83 12.90 2.28
N ARG A 69 1.29 14.14 2.28
CA ARG A 69 2.22 14.68 3.29
C ARG A 69 1.66 14.49 4.70
N ALA A 70 0.39 14.84 4.91
CA ALA A 70 -0.27 14.74 6.22
C ALA A 70 -0.34 13.30 6.74
N GLU A 71 -0.32 12.31 5.85
CA GLU A 71 -0.28 10.88 6.21
C GLU A 71 1.15 10.38 6.49
N LEU A 72 2.15 10.91 5.79
CA LEU A 72 3.52 10.42 5.84
C LEU A 72 4.36 11.06 6.98
N GLU A 73 4.20 12.37 7.24
CA GLU A 73 4.95 13.05 8.30
C GLU A 73 4.74 12.42 9.69
N PRO A 74 3.51 12.03 10.11
CA PRO A 74 3.30 11.36 11.39
C PRO A 74 3.98 9.97 11.47
N LEU A 75 4.34 9.37 10.33
CA LEU A 75 5.05 8.11 10.29
C LEU A 75 6.57 8.27 10.49
N GLY A 76 7.05 9.49 10.47
CA GLY A 76 8.47 9.82 10.63
C GLY A 76 9.20 10.14 9.32
N PHE A 77 8.45 10.34 8.24
CA PHE A 77 9.04 10.76 6.97
C PHE A 77 9.34 12.25 6.95
N THR A 78 10.49 12.61 6.38
CA THR A 78 10.76 13.97 5.96
C THR A 78 10.19 14.16 4.55
N VAL A 79 9.23 15.07 4.40
CA VAL A 79 8.48 15.24 3.16
C VAL A 79 8.79 16.60 2.54
N ARG A 80 9.16 16.61 1.25
CA ARG A 80 9.40 17.81 0.47
C ARG A 80 8.57 17.81 -0.82
N TRP A 81 8.19 18.99 -1.28
CA TRP A 81 7.61 19.20 -2.59
C TRP A 81 8.69 19.62 -3.58
N VAL A 82 8.68 19.04 -4.76
CA VAL A 82 9.56 19.38 -5.88
C VAL A 82 8.69 19.95 -6.99
N PRO A 83 8.68 21.28 -7.20
CA PRO A 83 7.85 21.89 -8.24
C PRO A 83 8.36 21.51 -9.63
N MET A 84 7.43 21.38 -10.59
CA MET A 84 7.72 21.04 -11.99
C MET A 84 7.09 22.06 -12.96
N ALA A 85 7.04 23.32 -12.57
CA ALA A 85 6.42 24.38 -13.35
C ALA A 85 7.03 24.53 -14.76
N GLU A 86 8.35 24.36 -14.89
CA GLU A 86 9.06 24.41 -16.19
C GLU A 86 8.59 23.29 -17.15
N ALA A 87 8.13 22.15 -16.62
CA ALA A 87 7.56 21.07 -17.40
C ALA A 87 6.03 21.20 -17.58
N GLY A 88 5.42 22.29 -17.12
CA GLY A 88 3.98 22.48 -17.16
C GLY A 88 3.22 21.48 -16.28
N ARG A 89 3.84 21.02 -15.20
CA ARG A 89 3.27 20.08 -14.23
C ARG A 89 3.33 20.65 -12.81
N ALA A 90 2.46 20.14 -11.91
CA ALA A 90 2.40 20.63 -10.55
C ALA A 90 3.70 20.34 -9.78
N GLY A 91 4.11 19.10 -9.75
CA GLY A 91 5.33 18.71 -9.05
C GLY A 91 5.25 17.29 -8.47
N HIS A 92 6.27 16.98 -7.67
CA HIS A 92 6.41 15.69 -7.00
C HIS A 92 6.46 15.85 -5.49
N ILE A 93 5.85 14.93 -4.77
CA ILE A 93 6.13 14.71 -3.37
C ILE A 93 7.29 13.70 -3.26
N VAL A 94 8.30 14.05 -2.49
CA VAL A 94 9.41 13.14 -2.15
C VAL A 94 9.45 13.01 -0.65
N ALA A 95 9.19 11.80 -0.17
CA ALA A 95 9.18 11.46 1.24
C ALA A 95 10.33 10.50 1.54
N THR A 96 11.13 10.78 2.56
CA THR A 96 12.26 9.96 2.94
C THR A 96 12.15 9.55 4.41
N HIS A 97 12.33 8.28 4.68
CA HIS A 97 12.46 7.72 6.02
C HIS A 97 13.82 7.05 6.13
N LYS A 98 14.62 7.49 7.10
CA LYS A 98 15.93 6.89 7.37
C LYS A 98 15.78 5.91 8.53
N GLY A 99 16.02 4.65 8.24
CA GLY A 99 16.05 3.59 9.24
C GLY A 99 17.40 3.48 9.98
N SER A 100 17.54 2.41 10.76
CA SER A 100 18.77 2.12 11.51
C SER A 100 19.97 1.70 10.64
N GLY A 101 19.78 1.58 9.32
CA GLY A 101 20.78 1.08 8.36
C GLY A 101 20.93 -0.44 8.35
N ARG A 102 20.11 -1.17 9.12
CA ARG A 102 20.11 -2.64 9.15
C ARG A 102 19.12 -3.27 8.18
N GLY A 103 18.12 -2.50 7.73
CA GLY A 103 17.12 -2.93 6.78
C GLY A 103 17.56 -2.75 5.32
N LYS A 104 16.70 -3.23 4.41
CA LYS A 104 16.87 -2.96 2.98
C LYS A 104 16.46 -1.53 2.66
N ARG A 105 17.11 -0.96 1.64
CA ARG A 105 16.64 0.28 1.03
C ARG A 105 15.52 -0.02 0.03
N MET A 106 14.42 0.69 0.14
CA MET A 106 13.24 0.52 -0.71
C MET A 106 12.88 1.84 -1.38
N LEU A 107 12.37 1.78 -2.59
CA LEU A 107 11.73 2.88 -3.28
C LEU A 107 10.28 2.51 -3.54
N LEU A 108 9.35 3.31 -3.03
CA LEU A 108 7.92 3.22 -3.33
C LEU A 108 7.59 4.31 -4.35
N ILE A 109 6.86 3.96 -5.40
CA ILE A 109 6.50 4.89 -6.47
C ILE A 109 4.99 4.86 -6.64
N GLY A 110 4.39 6.03 -6.76
CA GLY A 110 3.00 6.27 -7.11
C GLY A 110 2.86 7.63 -7.78
N HIS A 111 1.67 7.99 -8.21
CA HIS A 111 1.42 9.31 -8.79
C HIS A 111 0.17 9.97 -8.19
N LEU A 112 0.18 11.31 -8.17
CA LEU A 112 -0.84 12.12 -7.50
C LEU A 112 -2.00 12.48 -8.42
N ASP A 113 -1.76 12.47 -9.72
CA ASP A 113 -2.70 12.92 -10.74
C ASP A 113 -3.59 11.79 -11.27
N THR A 114 -4.57 12.18 -12.05
CA THR A 114 -5.47 11.28 -12.78
C THR A 114 -5.70 11.82 -14.17
N VAL A 115 -6.26 11.00 -15.07
CA VAL A 115 -6.69 11.42 -16.41
C VAL A 115 -8.02 12.17 -16.40
N PHE A 116 -8.68 12.33 -15.24
CA PHE A 116 -9.99 12.96 -15.12
C PHE A 116 -9.86 14.44 -14.77
N GLU A 117 -9.91 15.29 -15.79
CA GLU A 117 -9.85 16.75 -15.64
C GLU A 117 -11.13 17.30 -14.95
N PRO A 118 -11.14 18.59 -14.49
CA PRO A 118 -12.30 19.14 -13.75
C PRO A 118 -13.62 19.16 -14.53
N ASP A 119 -13.60 19.15 -15.85
CA ASP A 119 -14.76 19.08 -16.73
C ASP A 119 -15.28 17.65 -16.97
N SER A 120 -14.56 16.63 -16.50
CA SER A 120 -15.02 15.24 -16.57
C SER A 120 -16.29 15.07 -15.73
N PRO A 121 -17.33 14.35 -16.22
CA PRO A 121 -18.50 14.01 -15.42
C PRO A 121 -18.21 13.00 -14.30
N PHE A 122 -17.06 12.31 -14.36
CA PHE A 122 -16.64 11.30 -13.41
C PHE A 122 -15.73 11.93 -12.34
N GLN A 123 -16.34 12.43 -11.23
CA GLN A 123 -15.63 13.25 -10.23
C GLN A 123 -15.72 12.73 -8.80
N ARG A 124 -16.57 11.75 -8.52
CA ARG A 124 -16.91 11.40 -7.14
C ARG A 124 -16.61 9.96 -6.82
N PHE A 125 -16.19 9.74 -5.57
CA PHE A 125 -16.23 8.41 -4.96
C PHE A 125 -17.68 7.97 -4.80
N THR A 126 -18.02 6.82 -5.33
CA THR A 126 -19.37 6.23 -5.22
C THR A 126 -19.27 4.79 -4.75
N ARG A 127 -19.81 4.50 -3.59
CA ARG A 127 -19.92 3.13 -3.11
C ARG A 127 -21.06 2.43 -3.84
N LYS A 128 -20.77 1.32 -4.49
CA LYS A 128 -21.76 0.50 -5.21
C LYS A 128 -22.36 -0.56 -4.31
N ASP A 129 -21.55 -1.16 -3.47
CA ASP A 129 -21.96 -2.12 -2.44
C ASP A 129 -20.93 -2.14 -1.30
N GLU A 130 -21.00 -3.15 -0.46
CA GLU A 130 -20.09 -3.30 0.68
C GLU A 130 -18.60 -3.41 0.27
N ASN A 131 -18.32 -4.01 -0.89
CA ASN A 131 -16.97 -4.37 -1.32
C ASN A 131 -16.50 -3.60 -2.57
N ILE A 132 -17.39 -2.85 -3.24
CA ILE A 132 -17.11 -2.18 -4.50
C ILE A 132 -17.35 -0.68 -4.38
N ALA A 133 -16.37 0.10 -4.83
CA ALA A 133 -16.49 1.52 -5.03
C ALA A 133 -15.91 1.95 -6.38
N GLU A 134 -16.47 3.01 -6.94
CA GLU A 134 -16.01 3.65 -8.17
C GLU A 134 -15.59 5.09 -7.88
N GLY A 135 -14.65 5.61 -8.65
CA GLY A 135 -14.25 7.01 -8.59
C GLY A 135 -12.95 7.27 -9.36
N PRO A 136 -12.67 8.55 -9.71
CA PRO A 136 -11.47 8.90 -10.47
C PRO A 136 -10.19 8.54 -9.71
N GLY A 137 -9.34 7.74 -10.34
CA GLY A 137 -8.05 7.35 -9.79
C GLY A 137 -8.10 6.26 -8.71
N ILE A 138 -9.24 5.61 -8.41
CA ILE A 138 -9.28 4.52 -7.42
C ILE A 138 -8.28 3.41 -7.77
N GLY A 139 -8.28 2.96 -9.03
CA GLY A 139 -7.37 1.90 -9.48
C GLY A 139 -6.00 2.42 -9.93
N ASP A 140 -5.89 3.73 -10.24
CA ASP A 140 -4.71 4.35 -10.85
C ASP A 140 -4.58 5.83 -10.46
N ASP A 141 -3.84 6.17 -9.42
CA ASP A 141 -3.11 5.30 -8.47
C ASP A 141 -3.48 5.61 -6.99
N LYS A 142 -4.60 6.33 -6.74
CA LYS A 142 -5.00 6.75 -5.38
C LYS A 142 -5.17 5.57 -4.43
N GLY A 143 -5.68 4.44 -4.94
CA GLY A 143 -5.78 3.20 -4.17
C GLY A 143 -4.41 2.63 -3.84
N GLY A 144 -3.47 2.61 -4.77
CA GLY A 144 -2.09 2.19 -4.54
C GLY A 144 -1.39 3.05 -3.49
N MET A 145 -1.58 4.37 -3.55
CA MET A 145 -1.07 5.29 -2.53
C MET A 145 -1.65 5.02 -1.13
N VAL A 146 -2.94 4.70 -1.03
CA VAL A 146 -3.57 4.32 0.25
C VAL A 146 -2.99 3.01 0.78
N VAL A 147 -2.78 2.02 -0.09
CA VAL A 147 -2.14 0.75 0.29
C VAL A 147 -0.73 0.98 0.81
N MET A 148 0.07 1.85 0.17
CA MET A 148 1.40 2.23 0.67
C MET A 148 1.32 2.83 2.08
N VAL A 149 0.42 3.77 2.32
CA VAL A 149 0.23 4.40 3.64
C VAL A 149 -0.19 3.37 4.68
N ALA A 150 -1.14 2.48 4.36
CA ALA A 150 -1.60 1.42 5.26
C ALA A 150 -0.45 0.46 5.63
N ALA A 151 0.37 0.05 4.65
CA ALA A 151 1.54 -0.79 4.87
C ALA A 151 2.57 -0.10 5.80
N LEU A 152 2.87 1.17 5.56
CA LEU A 152 3.80 1.95 6.40
C LEU A 152 3.29 2.12 7.83
N ARG A 153 1.97 2.34 8.02
CA ARG A 153 1.32 2.36 9.34
C ARG A 153 1.46 1.01 10.05
N ALA A 154 1.20 -0.08 9.34
CA ALA A 154 1.35 -1.43 9.87
C ALA A 154 2.80 -1.74 10.27
N MET A 155 3.78 -1.35 9.45
CA MET A 155 5.21 -1.46 9.77
C MET A 155 5.58 -0.63 11.02
N LYS A 156 5.05 0.60 11.14
CA LYS A 156 5.27 1.43 12.32
C LYS A 156 4.70 0.78 13.58
N ALA A 157 3.46 0.29 13.52
CA ALA A 157 2.80 -0.39 14.64
C ALA A 157 3.54 -1.66 15.06
N ALA A 158 4.11 -2.41 14.10
CA ALA A 158 4.93 -3.59 14.36
C ALA A 158 6.36 -3.27 14.82
N GLY A 159 6.77 -1.99 14.77
CA GLY A 159 8.12 -1.55 15.14
C GLY A 159 9.19 -1.85 14.08
N THR A 160 8.81 -2.30 12.89
CA THR A 160 9.75 -2.68 11.82
C THR A 160 10.13 -1.50 10.92
N LEU A 161 9.30 -0.45 10.87
CA LEU A 161 9.59 0.75 10.07
C LEU A 161 10.91 1.42 10.50
N ARG A 162 11.24 1.38 11.79
CA ARG A 162 12.48 1.97 12.33
C ARG A 162 13.77 1.43 11.70
N ASP A 163 13.71 0.25 11.08
CA ASP A 163 14.88 -0.39 10.48
C ASP A 163 14.92 -0.23 8.95
N ALA A 164 13.87 0.32 8.33
CA ALA A 164 13.73 0.46 6.89
C ALA A 164 14.20 1.84 6.38
N ASP A 165 15.02 1.86 5.35
CA ASP A 165 15.33 3.04 4.54
C ASP A 165 14.34 3.10 3.38
N ILE A 166 13.52 4.14 3.29
CA ILE A 166 12.46 4.29 2.27
C ILE A 166 12.53 5.70 1.68
#